data_cd8e7f66ed88ee1e8bb5c2003a78a231
#
_entry.id   cd8e7f66ed88ee1e8bb5c2003a78a231
#
_cell.length_a   1.000
_cell.length_b   1.000
_cell.length_c   1.000
_cell.angle_alpha   90.00
_cell.angle_beta   90.00
_cell.angle_gamma   90.00
#
_symmetry.space_group_name_H-M   'P 1'
#
loop_
_entity.id
_entity.type
_entity.pdbx_description
1 polymer ?
#
loop_
_entity_poly.entity_id
_entity_poly.type
_entity_poly.pdbx_seq_one_letter_code
_entity_poly.pdbx_strand_id
1 'polypeptide(L)'
;MNTSYQLKRDTLSSNFSDRDQYDMVIVGAGLSGLACGLLWMKNTTGMKTLIIEKNSYPGGYSTAYEKGGYVFETSQLFPDIVDILDYLEIDLPLKRYENNFMRRLVVNGDHVDEYRIPAGSENFKKYLVEKFPDDAEKISAFLAYSVDLFKQVRKLKANATLKDNLATVFKAPKVIANLNRTYSGLLDKFKIVNPKLREVMETFTSFSGVPSDRASAILATGAMLSSMTKCYRPVGFFDEYPAKLAGKFQSLGGEILFNTAVEKIEVKEGIVTGVRIKGGTTLIKADKVITTIDPMLAMRRLVGDDNLPQEYITKLENTIMSPSSFNVALGLDDRIDMKKLDLDYPYNVVSTGLGTSEKLFNAFLAGNHGFSKDCFHAAVICPSLTTGAKNTVTIRSTPWALNGWKELRETDYEKYRTEKEKWADFLIGIAEKYFIPDLKKHIVVKDIATPATYARFSGSPTGSIYDIASLVTQFGPKRIPMKTPVQNLYQPKFAHGLYGTMMGAVQVVDLILERKFNNGNSLYIPPEK
;
A
#
# COMPACT_ATOMS: atom_id res chain seq x y z
N MET A 1 2.83 25.68 24.51
CA MET A 1 2.12 26.40 23.42
C MET A 1 1.33 25.36 22.63
N ASN A 2 -0.02 25.37 22.76
CA ASN A 2 -0.90 24.45 22.05
C ASN A 2 -1.24 25.03 20.67
N THR A 3 -0.29 25.02 19.75
CA THR A 3 -0.62 25.26 18.34
C THR A 3 -1.20 23.97 17.79
N SER A 4 -2.51 23.93 17.54
CA SER A 4 -3.15 22.86 16.79
C SER A 4 -2.42 22.72 15.46
N TYR A 5 -1.94 21.51 15.15
CA TYR A 5 -1.32 21.25 13.86
C TYR A 5 -2.39 21.40 12.77
N GLN A 6 -2.16 22.32 11.84
CA GLN A 6 -3.00 22.42 10.66
C GLN A 6 -2.56 21.38 9.63
N LEU A 7 -3.45 20.46 9.30
CA LEU A 7 -3.19 19.45 8.28
C LEU A 7 -2.89 20.12 6.94
N LYS A 8 -1.77 19.81 6.33
CA LYS A 8 -1.33 20.42 5.05
C LYS A 8 -2.28 20.09 3.91
N ARG A 9 -2.92 18.94 3.94
CA ARG A 9 -3.92 18.53 2.96
C ARG A 9 -5.14 19.47 2.91
N ASP A 10 -5.49 20.10 4.03
CA ASP A 10 -6.67 20.98 4.15
C ASP A 10 -6.40 22.40 3.61
N THR A 11 -5.14 22.70 3.22
CA THR A 11 -4.79 23.98 2.58
C THR A 11 -5.04 24.00 1.07
N LEU A 12 -5.41 22.86 0.50
CA LEU A 12 -5.65 22.71 -0.94
C LEU A 12 -7.13 22.94 -1.28
N SER A 13 -7.36 23.58 -2.40
CA SER A 13 -8.67 23.81 -2.96
C SER A 13 -8.78 23.30 -4.40
N SER A 14 -10.02 23.09 -4.86
CA SER A 14 -10.30 22.84 -6.26
C SER A 14 -9.89 24.04 -7.11
N ASN A 15 -9.29 23.77 -8.26
CA ASN A 15 -8.96 24.76 -9.28
C ASN A 15 -9.58 24.38 -10.65
N PHE A 16 -10.76 23.79 -10.60
CA PHE A 16 -11.50 23.32 -11.76
C PHE A 16 -12.05 24.49 -12.60
N SER A 17 -11.80 24.48 -13.90
CA SER A 17 -12.18 25.53 -14.84
C SER A 17 -13.32 25.15 -15.81
N ASP A 18 -13.94 23.98 -15.60
CA ASP A 18 -15.09 23.47 -16.39
C ASP A 18 -14.87 23.56 -17.91
N ARG A 19 -13.77 22.97 -18.35
CA ARG A 19 -13.41 22.94 -19.78
C ARG A 19 -14.28 21.95 -20.55
N ASP A 20 -14.54 22.24 -21.81
CA ASP A 20 -15.30 21.37 -22.72
C ASP A 20 -14.64 19.99 -22.90
N GLN A 21 -13.31 19.93 -22.87
CA GLN A 21 -12.54 18.71 -23.07
C GLN A 21 -11.18 18.75 -22.38
N TYR A 22 -10.77 17.58 -21.85
CA TYR A 22 -9.46 17.30 -21.29
C TYR A 22 -8.72 16.26 -22.13
N ASP A 23 -7.40 16.37 -22.21
CA ASP A 23 -6.56 15.33 -22.82
C ASP A 23 -6.49 14.10 -21.90
N MET A 24 -6.57 14.32 -20.58
CA MET A 24 -6.53 13.28 -19.56
C MET A 24 -7.46 13.61 -18.39
N VAL A 25 -8.30 12.64 -18.02
CA VAL A 25 -9.01 12.67 -16.73
C VAL A 25 -8.51 11.51 -15.86
N ILE A 26 -8.20 11.81 -14.61
CA ILE A 26 -7.74 10.82 -13.62
C ILE A 26 -8.80 10.72 -12.51
N VAL A 27 -9.29 9.51 -12.26
CA VAL A 27 -10.29 9.23 -11.23
C VAL A 27 -9.58 8.80 -9.95
N GLY A 28 -9.60 9.67 -8.94
CA GLY A 28 -9.00 9.52 -7.63
C GLY A 28 -7.71 10.31 -7.44
N ALA A 29 -7.65 11.16 -6.39
CA ALA A 29 -6.45 11.89 -5.96
C ALA A 29 -5.66 11.15 -4.87
N GLY A 30 -5.68 9.81 -4.86
CA GLY A 30 -4.73 9.01 -4.09
C GLY A 30 -3.31 9.18 -4.65
N LEU A 31 -2.29 8.66 -3.96
CA LEU A 31 -0.89 8.79 -4.40
C LEU A 31 -0.68 8.28 -5.84
N SER A 32 -1.39 7.23 -6.24
CA SER A 32 -1.33 6.72 -7.62
C SER A 32 -1.81 7.73 -8.65
N GLY A 33 -2.96 8.39 -8.40
CA GLY A 33 -3.53 9.37 -9.31
C GLY A 33 -2.67 10.63 -9.40
N LEU A 34 -2.20 11.14 -8.26
CA LEU A 34 -1.30 12.28 -8.22
C LEU A 34 0.02 12.01 -8.94
N ALA A 35 0.60 10.82 -8.73
CA ALA A 35 1.82 10.41 -9.42
C ALA A 35 1.60 10.26 -10.94
N CYS A 36 0.49 9.64 -11.37
CA CYS A 36 0.14 9.56 -12.80
C CYS A 36 0.01 10.95 -13.41
N GLY A 37 -0.71 11.86 -12.76
CA GLY A 37 -0.89 13.23 -13.22
C GLY A 37 0.43 13.98 -13.35
N LEU A 38 1.28 13.93 -12.32
CA LEU A 38 2.58 14.58 -12.32
C LEU A 38 3.52 14.02 -13.38
N LEU A 39 3.64 12.70 -13.49
CA LEU A 39 4.45 12.04 -14.51
C LEU A 39 3.98 12.37 -15.90
N TRP A 40 2.65 12.39 -16.12
CA TRP A 40 2.07 12.79 -17.40
C TRP A 40 2.40 14.24 -17.74
N MET A 41 2.10 15.19 -16.83
CA MET A 41 2.35 16.63 -17.05
C MET A 41 3.84 16.94 -17.27
N LYS A 42 4.74 16.27 -16.54
CA LYS A 42 6.18 16.48 -16.69
C LYS A 42 6.73 15.97 -18.03
N ASN A 43 6.06 15.02 -18.65
CA ASN A 43 6.49 14.36 -19.89
C ASN A 43 5.70 14.77 -21.13
N THR A 44 4.74 15.68 -20.97
CA THR A 44 3.93 16.27 -22.04
C THR A 44 3.90 17.78 -21.90
N THR A 45 3.61 18.48 -22.99
CA THR A 45 3.53 19.96 -23.00
C THR A 45 2.12 20.39 -23.42
N GLY A 46 1.56 21.33 -22.66
CA GLY A 46 0.28 21.97 -23.00
C GLY A 46 -0.97 21.08 -22.81
N MET A 47 -0.83 19.88 -22.23
CA MET A 47 -1.93 18.96 -22.02
C MET A 47 -2.82 19.39 -20.86
N LYS A 48 -4.14 19.40 -21.11
CA LYS A 48 -5.17 19.71 -20.11
C LYS A 48 -5.49 18.44 -19.32
N THR A 49 -5.14 18.44 -18.03
CA THR A 49 -5.28 17.27 -17.17
C THR A 49 -6.11 17.59 -15.94
N LEU A 50 -7.14 16.78 -15.67
CA LEU A 50 -8.04 16.89 -14.54
C LEU A 50 -7.94 15.65 -13.64
N ILE A 51 -7.79 15.86 -12.33
CA ILE A 51 -7.98 14.82 -11.31
C ILE A 51 -9.32 15.08 -10.61
N ILE A 52 -10.15 14.04 -10.46
CA ILE A 52 -11.43 14.13 -9.75
C ILE A 52 -11.37 13.26 -8.49
N GLU A 53 -11.62 13.88 -7.34
CA GLU A 53 -11.54 13.22 -6.01
C GLU A 53 -12.87 13.38 -5.25
N LYS A 54 -13.39 12.28 -4.71
CA LYS A 54 -14.64 12.30 -3.95
C LYS A 54 -14.53 12.93 -2.57
N ASN A 55 -13.35 12.89 -1.97
CA ASN A 55 -13.07 13.50 -0.67
C ASN A 55 -12.68 14.99 -0.83
N SER A 56 -12.68 15.71 0.26
CA SER A 56 -12.28 17.14 0.31
C SER A 56 -10.77 17.36 0.24
N TYR A 57 -9.97 16.29 0.21
CA TYR A 57 -8.51 16.32 0.28
C TYR A 57 -7.87 15.16 -0.49
N PRO A 58 -6.60 15.32 -0.92
CA PRO A 58 -5.86 14.28 -1.60
C PRO A 58 -5.24 13.25 -0.63
N GLY A 59 -4.74 12.13 -1.18
CA GLY A 59 -3.91 11.18 -0.46
C GLY A 59 -4.47 9.75 -0.39
N GLY A 60 -5.81 9.61 -0.48
CA GLY A 60 -6.42 8.30 -0.37
C GLY A 60 -6.08 7.63 0.99
N TYR A 61 -5.45 6.46 0.96
CA TYR A 61 -5.01 5.77 2.18
C TYR A 61 -3.72 6.33 2.81
N SER A 62 -3.03 7.28 2.16
CA SER A 62 -1.79 7.87 2.67
C SER A 62 -2.02 9.32 3.07
N THR A 63 -2.50 9.52 4.30
CA THR A 63 -2.83 10.83 4.84
C THR A 63 -2.72 10.84 6.36
N ALA A 64 -3.08 11.96 6.98
CA ALA A 64 -3.29 12.08 8.42
C ALA A 64 -4.66 12.74 8.68
N TYR A 65 -5.16 12.61 9.90
CA TYR A 65 -6.39 13.26 10.34
C TYR A 65 -6.30 13.66 11.81
N GLU A 66 -7.04 14.68 12.19
CA GLU A 66 -7.12 15.14 13.58
C GLU A 66 -8.37 14.59 14.26
N LYS A 67 -8.25 14.21 15.54
CA LYS A 67 -9.36 13.91 16.42
C LYS A 67 -8.99 14.25 17.87
N GLY A 68 -9.80 15.08 18.53
CA GLY A 68 -9.59 15.44 19.93
C GLY A 68 -8.27 16.13 20.21
N GLY A 69 -7.73 16.88 19.27
CA GLY A 69 -6.44 17.58 19.38
C GLY A 69 -5.21 16.68 19.20
N TYR A 70 -5.40 15.46 18.68
CA TYR A 70 -4.35 14.51 18.32
C TYR A 70 -4.36 14.26 16.81
N VAL A 71 -3.17 14.17 16.21
CA VAL A 71 -3.03 13.85 14.78
C VAL A 71 -2.66 12.39 14.60
N PHE A 72 -3.46 11.67 13.84
CA PHE A 72 -3.28 10.25 13.53
C PHE A 72 -2.93 10.04 12.06
N GLU A 73 -2.02 9.12 11.80
CA GLU A 73 -1.57 8.79 10.44
C GLU A 73 -2.18 7.47 9.95
N THR A 74 -2.51 7.45 8.67
CA THR A 74 -3.03 6.26 8.00
C THR A 74 -1.94 5.46 7.26
N SER A 75 -0.78 6.07 7.05
CA SER A 75 0.44 5.46 6.48
C SER A 75 1.61 5.53 7.45
N GLN A 76 2.72 4.84 7.14
CA GLN A 76 3.82 4.69 8.10
C GLN A 76 5.20 4.94 7.53
N LEU A 77 5.47 4.43 6.33
CA LEU A 77 6.81 4.38 5.75
C LEU A 77 6.82 4.69 4.29
N PHE A 78 7.92 5.35 3.89
CA PHE A 78 8.38 5.36 2.52
C PHE A 78 9.43 4.28 2.32
N PRO A 79 9.21 3.32 1.42
CA PRO A 79 10.30 2.55 0.85
C PRO A 79 11.18 3.45 -0.04
N ASP A 80 12.14 2.87 -0.72
CA ASP A 80 13.07 3.60 -1.60
C ASP A 80 12.36 4.23 -2.82
N ILE A 81 11.78 5.42 -2.61
CA ILE A 81 11.12 6.23 -3.65
C ILE A 81 11.70 7.63 -3.76
N VAL A 82 12.84 7.89 -3.11
CA VAL A 82 13.46 9.22 -3.10
C VAL A 82 13.77 9.70 -4.52
N ASP A 83 14.31 8.82 -5.36
CA ASP A 83 14.59 9.14 -6.75
C ASP A 83 13.33 9.61 -7.52
N ILE A 84 12.12 9.06 -7.23
CA ILE A 84 10.86 9.55 -7.84
C ILE A 84 10.52 10.95 -7.33
N LEU A 85 10.70 11.20 -6.04
CA LEU A 85 10.47 12.52 -5.45
C LEU A 85 11.40 13.55 -6.08
N ASP A 86 12.68 13.22 -6.23
CA ASP A 86 13.68 14.07 -6.89
C ASP A 86 13.32 14.31 -8.36
N TYR A 87 12.96 13.25 -9.10
CA TYR A 87 12.50 13.38 -10.49
C TYR A 87 11.27 14.28 -10.62
N LEU A 88 10.32 14.19 -9.70
CA LEU A 88 9.11 15.02 -9.67
C LEU A 88 9.35 16.40 -9.04
N GLU A 89 10.57 16.69 -8.56
CA GLU A 89 10.93 17.93 -7.86
C GLU A 89 10.04 18.18 -6.64
N ILE A 90 9.81 17.14 -5.85
CA ILE A 90 9.04 17.19 -4.62
C ILE A 90 9.98 17.35 -3.43
N ASP A 91 10.08 18.56 -2.93
CA ASP A 91 10.82 18.85 -1.69
C ASP A 91 10.01 18.40 -0.48
N LEU A 92 10.31 17.19 0.02
CA LEU A 92 9.70 16.62 1.21
C LEU A 92 10.80 16.24 2.21
N PRO A 93 10.89 16.93 3.37
CA PRO A 93 11.85 16.56 4.41
C PRO A 93 11.59 15.15 4.92
N LEU A 94 12.59 14.28 4.79
CA LEU A 94 12.51 12.87 5.17
C LEU A 94 13.49 12.54 6.28
N LYS A 95 13.02 11.84 7.31
CA LYS A 95 13.85 11.13 8.28
C LYS A 95 14.14 9.74 7.72
N ARG A 96 15.43 9.39 7.59
CA ARG A 96 15.87 8.03 7.26
C ARG A 96 16.02 7.21 8.54
N TYR A 97 15.55 5.98 8.51
CA TYR A 97 15.85 4.98 9.52
C TYR A 97 17.12 4.22 9.10
N GLU A 98 18.21 4.39 9.85
CA GLU A 98 19.51 3.83 9.46
C GLU A 98 19.79 2.49 10.15
N ASN A 99 19.41 2.35 11.41
CA ASN A 99 19.77 1.19 12.23
C ASN A 99 18.58 0.33 12.64
N ASN A 100 17.38 0.91 12.74
CA ASN A 100 16.20 0.24 13.26
C ASN A 100 15.14 0.16 12.18
N PHE A 101 14.77 -1.06 11.77
CA PHE A 101 13.65 -1.28 10.86
C PHE A 101 12.44 -1.85 11.60
N MET A 102 12.63 -2.93 12.34
CA MET A 102 11.51 -3.61 12.99
C MET A 102 11.94 -4.24 14.32
N ARG A 103 11.12 -4.04 15.33
CA ARG A 103 11.12 -4.86 16.54
C ARG A 103 10.02 -5.90 16.42
N ARG A 104 10.41 -7.17 16.34
CA ARG A 104 9.51 -8.30 16.09
C ARG A 104 9.46 -9.20 17.32
N LEU A 105 8.27 -9.40 17.87
CA LEU A 105 8.01 -10.35 18.95
C LEU A 105 7.21 -11.53 18.40
N VAL A 106 7.65 -12.74 18.71
CA VAL A 106 6.96 -13.99 18.35
C VAL A 106 6.61 -14.74 19.61
N VAL A 107 5.32 -14.94 19.83
CA VAL A 107 4.76 -15.55 21.02
C VAL A 107 4.49 -17.03 20.77
N ASN A 108 5.22 -17.89 21.45
CA ASN A 108 5.12 -19.35 21.40
C ASN A 108 4.74 -19.88 22.79
N GLY A 109 3.44 -19.92 23.10
CA GLY A 109 2.97 -20.23 24.45
C GLY A 109 3.41 -19.15 25.44
N ASP A 110 4.14 -19.55 26.49
CA ASP A 110 4.67 -18.64 27.51
C ASP A 110 6.02 -18.00 27.11
N HIS A 111 6.63 -18.48 26.03
CA HIS A 111 7.90 -17.96 25.53
C HIS A 111 7.70 -16.88 24.49
N VAL A 112 8.52 -15.83 24.53
CA VAL A 112 8.53 -14.74 23.55
C VAL A 112 9.93 -14.60 22.97
N ASP A 113 10.06 -14.90 21.68
CA ASP A 113 11.28 -14.62 20.93
C ASP A 113 11.27 -13.14 20.46
N GLU A 114 12.37 -12.42 20.65
CA GLU A 114 12.54 -11.04 20.19
C GLU A 114 13.60 -10.95 19.10
N TYR A 115 13.24 -10.26 18.02
CA TYR A 115 14.11 -9.96 16.89
C TYR A 115 14.15 -8.46 16.64
N ARG A 116 15.35 -7.87 16.69
CA ARG A 116 15.62 -6.46 16.40
C ARG A 116 16.23 -6.36 15.01
N ILE A 117 15.39 -6.25 14.02
CA ILE A 117 15.77 -6.27 12.61
C ILE A 117 16.29 -4.89 12.21
N PRO A 118 17.56 -4.77 11.78
CA PRO A 118 18.14 -3.50 11.39
C PRO A 118 17.66 -3.06 10.01
N ALA A 119 17.74 -1.75 9.74
CA ALA A 119 17.61 -1.19 8.41
C ALA A 119 18.90 -1.39 7.60
N GLY A 120 18.76 -1.43 6.26
CA GLY A 120 19.87 -1.65 5.33
C GLY A 120 20.13 -3.13 5.03
N SER A 121 20.29 -3.45 3.74
CA SER A 121 20.45 -4.83 3.27
C SER A 121 21.72 -5.50 3.82
N GLU A 122 22.82 -4.76 3.93
CA GLU A 122 24.07 -5.30 4.48
C GLU A 122 23.97 -5.51 6.02
N ASN A 123 23.37 -4.57 6.73
CA ASN A 123 23.12 -4.71 8.17
C ASN A 123 22.19 -5.91 8.45
N PHE A 124 21.16 -6.08 7.63
CA PHE A 124 20.24 -7.21 7.75
C PHE A 124 20.95 -8.55 7.50
N LYS A 125 21.77 -8.61 6.45
CA LYS A 125 22.58 -9.79 6.18
C LYS A 125 23.49 -10.14 7.36
N LYS A 126 24.23 -9.15 7.86
CA LYS A 126 25.11 -9.32 9.03
C LYS A 126 24.32 -9.82 10.23
N TYR A 127 23.20 -9.18 10.56
CA TYR A 127 22.31 -9.58 11.65
C TYR A 127 21.85 -11.03 11.54
N LEU A 128 21.39 -11.45 10.36
CA LEU A 128 20.93 -12.82 10.14
C LEU A 128 22.05 -13.85 10.28
N VAL A 129 23.23 -13.56 9.72
CA VAL A 129 24.39 -14.46 9.80
C VAL A 129 24.89 -14.61 11.24
N GLU A 130 24.93 -13.53 12.01
CA GLU A 130 25.30 -13.55 13.43
C GLU A 130 24.25 -14.29 14.29
N LYS A 131 22.98 -14.12 13.99
CA LYS A 131 21.87 -14.76 14.74
C LYS A 131 21.69 -16.25 14.37
N PHE A 132 22.01 -16.64 13.15
CA PHE A 132 21.85 -17.99 12.61
C PHE A 132 23.12 -18.47 11.90
N PRO A 133 24.22 -18.68 12.63
CA PRO A 133 25.53 -19.01 12.02
C PRO A 133 25.53 -20.30 11.21
N ASP A 134 24.76 -21.31 11.61
CA ASP A 134 24.63 -22.59 10.88
C ASP A 134 23.94 -22.45 9.52
N ASP A 135 23.23 -21.34 9.29
CA ASP A 135 22.55 -21.03 8.05
C ASP A 135 23.23 -19.91 7.23
N ALA A 136 24.42 -19.44 7.64
CA ALA A 136 25.10 -18.26 7.09
C ALA A 136 25.30 -18.29 5.57
N GLU A 137 25.72 -19.44 5.01
CA GLU A 137 25.91 -19.62 3.56
C GLU A 137 24.58 -19.54 2.82
N LYS A 138 23.51 -20.20 3.34
CA LYS A 138 22.18 -20.21 2.77
C LYS A 138 21.56 -18.81 2.77
N ILE A 139 21.70 -18.07 3.87
CA ILE A 139 21.27 -16.67 4.02
C ILE A 139 21.96 -15.81 2.96
N SER A 140 23.29 -15.91 2.86
CA SER A 140 24.07 -15.13 1.91
C SER A 140 23.67 -15.40 0.47
N ALA A 141 23.50 -16.66 0.11
CA ALA A 141 23.06 -17.08 -1.22
C ALA A 141 21.64 -16.61 -1.55
N PHE A 142 20.72 -16.73 -0.59
CA PHE A 142 19.33 -16.25 -0.74
C PHE A 142 19.27 -14.74 -0.96
N LEU A 143 19.97 -13.96 -0.15
CA LEU A 143 19.95 -12.49 -0.24
C LEU A 143 20.59 -12.01 -1.55
N ALA A 144 21.73 -12.59 -1.95
CA ALA A 144 22.37 -12.29 -3.24
C ALA A 144 21.44 -12.61 -4.43
N TYR A 145 20.78 -13.77 -4.38
CA TYR A 145 19.79 -14.15 -5.40
C TYR A 145 18.61 -13.18 -5.43
N SER A 146 18.11 -12.76 -4.27
CA SER A 146 17.00 -11.85 -4.12
C SER A 146 17.30 -10.47 -4.70
N VAL A 147 18.49 -9.92 -4.44
CA VAL A 147 18.96 -8.65 -5.02
C VAL A 147 18.98 -8.72 -6.55
N ASP A 148 19.55 -9.81 -7.12
CA ASP A 148 19.61 -9.95 -8.57
C ASP A 148 18.21 -10.19 -9.18
N LEU A 149 17.34 -10.96 -8.53
CA LEU A 149 15.94 -11.12 -8.94
C LEU A 149 15.24 -9.75 -8.99
N PHE A 150 15.40 -8.93 -7.97
CA PHE A 150 14.79 -7.59 -7.90
C PHE A 150 15.34 -6.66 -9.00
N LYS A 151 16.66 -6.69 -9.28
CA LYS A 151 17.26 -5.97 -10.41
C LYS A 151 16.66 -6.40 -11.75
N GLN A 152 16.40 -7.70 -11.93
CA GLN A 152 15.78 -8.21 -13.15
C GLN A 152 14.31 -7.77 -13.28
N VAL A 153 13.53 -7.74 -12.15
CA VAL A 153 12.16 -7.24 -12.15
C VAL A 153 12.09 -5.77 -12.59
N ARG A 154 13.02 -4.94 -12.13
CA ARG A 154 13.09 -3.52 -12.52
C ARG A 154 13.34 -3.29 -14.02
N LYS A 155 13.86 -4.28 -14.73
CA LYS A 155 14.08 -4.22 -16.19
C LYS A 155 12.87 -4.68 -17.02
N LEU A 156 11.79 -5.17 -16.37
CA LEU A 156 10.58 -5.61 -17.08
C LEU A 156 9.78 -4.44 -17.60
N LYS A 157 9.26 -4.59 -18.82
CA LYS A 157 8.39 -3.60 -19.47
C LYS A 157 6.94 -3.82 -19.08
N ALA A 158 6.18 -2.74 -18.89
CA ALA A 158 4.74 -2.80 -18.65
C ALA A 158 3.95 -3.36 -19.85
N ASN A 159 4.49 -3.19 -21.06
CA ASN A 159 3.92 -3.61 -22.34
C ASN A 159 4.84 -4.56 -23.08
N ALA A 160 4.99 -5.76 -22.55
CA ALA A 160 5.75 -6.79 -23.24
C ALA A 160 4.97 -7.29 -24.48
N THR A 161 5.48 -7.02 -25.68
CA THR A 161 5.05 -7.70 -26.91
C THR A 161 5.51 -9.17 -26.89
N LEU A 162 5.02 -10.00 -27.80
CA LEU A 162 5.50 -11.39 -27.92
C LEU A 162 7.03 -11.46 -28.07
N LYS A 163 7.61 -10.51 -28.82
CA LYS A 163 9.05 -10.36 -29.00
C LYS A 163 9.76 -9.93 -27.69
N ASP A 164 9.12 -9.03 -26.92
CA ASP A 164 9.62 -8.61 -25.60
C ASP A 164 9.53 -9.75 -24.60
N ASN A 165 8.50 -10.60 -24.66
CA ASN A 165 8.36 -11.79 -23.82
C ASN A 165 9.48 -12.80 -24.10
N LEU A 166 9.82 -13.05 -25.37
CA LEU A 166 10.98 -13.88 -25.75
C LEU A 166 12.28 -13.26 -25.25
N ALA A 167 12.47 -11.95 -25.44
CA ALA A 167 13.65 -11.26 -24.93
C ALA A 167 13.73 -11.25 -23.39
N THR A 168 12.58 -11.27 -22.70
CA THR A 168 12.51 -11.34 -21.23
C THR A 168 13.06 -12.68 -20.70
N VAL A 169 12.80 -13.79 -21.40
CA VAL A 169 13.35 -15.11 -21.04
C VAL A 169 14.88 -15.06 -20.93
N PHE A 170 15.54 -14.37 -21.86
CA PHE A 170 17.00 -14.24 -21.87
C PHE A 170 17.51 -13.14 -20.92
N LYS A 171 16.78 -12.04 -20.75
CA LYS A 171 17.20 -10.88 -19.96
C LYS A 171 16.81 -10.95 -18.49
N ALA A 172 15.80 -11.74 -18.14
CA ALA A 172 15.27 -11.88 -16.78
C ALA A 172 14.98 -13.36 -16.41
N PRO A 173 15.97 -14.27 -16.54
CA PRO A 173 15.77 -15.70 -16.31
C PRO A 173 15.30 -16.02 -14.89
N LYS A 174 15.73 -15.25 -13.88
CA LYS A 174 15.27 -15.45 -12.50
C LYS A 174 13.82 -15.06 -12.32
N VAL A 175 13.32 -14.06 -13.04
CA VAL A 175 11.88 -13.71 -13.02
C VAL A 175 11.07 -14.87 -13.57
N ILE A 176 11.45 -15.40 -14.73
CA ILE A 176 10.75 -16.55 -15.36
C ILE A 176 10.73 -17.76 -14.42
N ALA A 177 11.87 -18.08 -13.81
CA ALA A 177 12.00 -19.21 -12.89
C ALA A 177 11.15 -19.05 -11.59
N ASN A 178 10.68 -17.85 -11.29
CA ASN A 178 9.90 -17.57 -10.08
C ASN A 178 8.47 -17.09 -10.34
N LEU A 179 7.99 -17.04 -11.59
CA LEU A 179 6.61 -16.62 -11.92
C LEU A 179 5.52 -17.40 -11.17
N ASN A 180 5.77 -18.69 -10.95
CA ASN A 180 4.84 -19.59 -10.25
C ASN A 180 5.37 -20.05 -8.88
N ARG A 181 6.41 -19.39 -8.36
CA ARG A 181 7.01 -19.77 -7.07
C ARG A 181 6.45 -18.91 -5.95
N THR A 182 6.08 -19.56 -4.86
CA THR A 182 5.71 -18.87 -3.61
C THR A 182 6.98 -18.41 -2.87
N TYR A 183 6.81 -17.48 -1.93
CA TYR A 183 7.95 -17.02 -1.13
C TYR A 183 8.51 -18.14 -0.24
N SER A 184 7.63 -18.93 0.38
CA SER A 184 8.03 -20.15 1.10
C SER A 184 8.82 -21.10 0.20
N GLY A 185 8.33 -21.37 -1.03
CA GLY A 185 9.05 -22.20 -2.02
C GLY A 185 10.39 -21.59 -2.50
N LEU A 186 10.58 -20.28 -2.37
CA LEU A 186 11.87 -19.65 -2.60
C LEU A 186 12.81 -19.89 -1.42
N LEU A 187 12.35 -19.82 -0.17
CA LEU A 187 13.13 -20.19 1.01
C LEU A 187 13.57 -21.65 0.98
N ASP A 188 12.65 -22.56 0.57
CA ASP A 188 12.94 -24.00 0.42
C ASP A 188 14.03 -24.26 -0.63
N LYS A 189 14.01 -23.54 -1.75
CA LYS A 189 15.07 -23.61 -2.78
C LYS A 189 16.45 -23.38 -2.20
N PHE A 190 16.57 -22.50 -1.20
CA PHE A 190 17.83 -22.20 -0.51
C PHE A 190 18.04 -23.03 0.75
N LYS A 191 17.20 -24.06 0.99
CA LYS A 191 17.26 -24.93 2.17
C LYS A 191 17.20 -24.14 3.49
N ILE A 192 16.49 -23.03 3.51
CA ILE A 192 16.18 -22.27 4.71
C ILE A 192 15.01 -22.95 5.41
N VAL A 193 15.32 -23.91 6.28
CA VAL A 193 14.35 -24.75 6.98
C VAL A 193 14.29 -24.48 8.49
N ASN A 194 15.24 -23.73 9.03
CA ASN A 194 15.26 -23.34 10.45
C ASN A 194 14.00 -22.53 10.77
N PRO A 195 13.14 -23.01 11.71
CA PRO A 195 11.86 -22.37 11.99
C PRO A 195 12.00 -20.91 12.45
N LYS A 196 12.97 -20.62 13.32
CA LYS A 196 13.19 -19.25 13.83
C LYS A 196 13.70 -18.31 12.75
N LEU A 197 14.55 -18.78 11.84
CA LEU A 197 14.96 -17.99 10.67
C LEU A 197 13.77 -17.73 9.74
N ARG A 198 12.91 -18.73 9.52
CA ARG A 198 11.68 -18.55 8.72
C ARG A 198 10.73 -17.53 9.34
N GLU A 199 10.54 -17.53 10.65
CA GLU A 199 9.73 -16.52 11.34
C GLU A 199 10.20 -15.09 11.05
N VAL A 200 11.52 -14.88 10.98
CA VAL A 200 12.09 -13.58 10.61
C VAL A 200 11.88 -13.28 9.13
N MET A 201 12.15 -14.23 8.25
CA MET A 201 12.07 -14.03 6.79
C MET A 201 10.62 -13.86 6.30
N GLU A 202 9.69 -14.62 6.85
CA GLU A 202 8.28 -14.58 6.46
C GLU A 202 7.54 -13.34 6.99
N THR A 203 8.13 -12.59 7.91
CA THR A 203 7.60 -11.30 8.37
C THR A 203 7.34 -10.33 7.22
N PHE A 204 8.15 -10.36 6.15
CA PHE A 204 7.99 -9.44 5.03
C PHE A 204 6.75 -9.71 4.17
N THR A 205 6.16 -10.89 4.24
CA THR A 205 4.89 -11.19 3.57
C THR A 205 3.70 -10.68 4.37
N SER A 206 3.84 -10.53 5.69
CA SER A 206 2.76 -10.05 6.57
C SER A 206 2.33 -8.61 6.27
N PHE A 207 3.21 -7.79 5.69
CA PHE A 207 2.86 -6.44 5.21
C PHE A 207 1.72 -6.44 4.19
N SER A 208 1.62 -7.49 3.40
CA SER A 208 0.55 -7.66 2.41
C SER A 208 -0.68 -8.38 2.97
N GLY A 209 -0.59 -8.92 4.17
CA GLY A 209 -1.60 -9.80 4.75
C GLY A 209 -1.74 -11.15 4.02
N VAL A 210 -0.76 -11.53 3.19
CA VAL A 210 -0.72 -12.79 2.45
C VAL A 210 0.37 -13.68 3.03
N PRO A 211 0.10 -14.95 3.41
CA PRO A 211 1.11 -15.84 3.97
C PRO A 211 2.15 -16.28 2.93
N SER A 212 3.33 -16.68 3.40
CA SER A 212 4.50 -16.98 2.58
C SER A 212 4.31 -18.15 1.59
N ASP A 213 3.45 -19.10 1.94
CA ASP A 213 3.08 -20.27 1.12
C ASP A 213 2.17 -19.91 -0.07
N ARG A 214 1.58 -18.71 -0.09
CA ARG A 214 0.72 -18.19 -1.16
C ARG A 214 1.24 -16.91 -1.80
N ALA A 215 2.05 -16.15 -1.10
CA ALA A 215 2.64 -14.91 -1.60
C ALA A 215 3.57 -15.17 -2.79
N SER A 216 3.50 -14.34 -3.83
CA SER A 216 4.46 -14.39 -4.93
C SER A 216 5.87 -14.15 -4.42
N ALA A 217 6.81 -15.05 -4.74
CA ALA A 217 8.23 -14.89 -4.40
C ALA A 217 8.80 -13.56 -4.91
N ILE A 218 8.38 -13.14 -6.09
CA ILE A 218 8.84 -11.89 -6.71
C ILE A 218 8.35 -10.68 -5.94
N LEU A 219 7.05 -10.62 -5.63
CA LEU A 219 6.46 -9.49 -4.90
C LEU A 219 6.96 -9.42 -3.46
N ALA A 220 7.07 -10.57 -2.77
CA ALA A 220 7.56 -10.62 -1.39
C ALA A 220 9.05 -10.23 -1.30
N THR A 221 9.88 -10.70 -2.24
CA THR A 221 11.29 -10.29 -2.35
C THR A 221 11.40 -8.78 -2.62
N GLY A 222 10.56 -8.24 -3.51
CA GLY A 222 10.50 -6.81 -3.80
C GLY A 222 10.09 -6.00 -2.57
N ALA A 223 9.08 -6.44 -1.82
CA ALA A 223 8.64 -5.79 -0.58
C ALA A 223 9.75 -5.81 0.50
N MET A 224 10.44 -6.93 0.67
CA MET A 224 11.59 -7.05 1.57
C MET A 224 12.68 -6.03 1.21
N LEU A 225 13.17 -6.08 -0.02
CA LEU A 225 14.31 -5.25 -0.44
C LEU A 225 13.96 -3.76 -0.49
N SER A 226 12.80 -3.38 -1.03
CA SER A 226 12.39 -1.97 -1.08
C SER A 226 12.21 -1.36 0.30
N SER A 227 11.73 -2.13 1.28
CA SER A 227 11.53 -1.66 2.66
C SER A 227 12.83 -1.60 3.44
N MET A 228 13.77 -2.52 3.18
CA MET A 228 15.00 -2.64 3.95
C MET A 228 16.15 -1.81 3.40
N THR A 229 16.22 -1.59 2.08
CA THR A 229 17.37 -0.91 1.47
C THR A 229 17.46 0.53 1.94
N LYS A 230 16.34 1.23 1.90
CA LYS A 230 16.20 2.61 2.37
C LYS A 230 14.79 2.81 2.89
N CYS A 231 14.66 3.12 4.15
CA CYS A 231 13.40 3.31 4.82
C CYS A 231 13.30 4.73 5.36
N TYR A 232 12.27 5.44 4.94
CA TYR A 232 12.06 6.84 5.29
C TYR A 232 10.66 7.07 5.85
N ARG A 233 10.49 8.20 6.50
CA ARG A 233 9.18 8.79 6.76
C ARG A 233 9.28 10.32 6.62
N PRO A 234 8.17 11.04 6.38
CA PRO A 234 8.17 12.49 6.51
C PRO A 234 8.60 12.93 7.92
N VAL A 235 9.34 14.01 8.01
CA VAL A 235 9.68 14.63 9.31
C VAL A 235 8.39 15.13 9.98
N GLY A 236 7.47 15.71 9.18
CA GLY A 236 6.11 16.03 9.60
C GLY A 236 5.15 14.83 9.53
N PHE A 237 3.88 15.10 9.30
CA PHE A 237 2.86 14.06 9.15
C PHE A 237 2.68 13.63 7.69
N PHE A 238 2.11 12.45 7.50
CA PHE A 238 1.95 11.84 6.16
C PHE A 238 1.03 12.61 5.21
N ASP A 239 0.20 13.52 5.69
CA ASP A 239 -0.62 14.39 4.84
C ASP A 239 0.20 15.42 4.04
N GLU A 240 1.44 15.71 4.45
CA GLU A 240 2.33 16.60 3.70
C GLU A 240 2.68 16.03 2.32
N TYR A 241 2.85 14.73 2.23
CA TYR A 241 3.25 14.10 0.98
C TYR A 241 2.21 14.27 -0.14
N PRO A 242 0.95 13.79 0.01
CA PRO A 242 -0.06 14.04 -1.00
C PRO A 242 -0.35 15.52 -1.23
N ALA A 243 -0.24 16.37 -0.20
CA ALA A 243 -0.41 17.80 -0.35
C ALA A 243 0.65 18.41 -1.27
N LYS A 244 1.92 18.04 -1.09
CA LYS A 244 3.01 18.51 -1.96
C LYS A 244 2.87 17.98 -3.40
N LEU A 245 2.49 16.71 -3.59
CA LEU A 245 2.20 16.18 -4.92
C LEU A 245 1.05 16.94 -5.61
N ALA A 246 -0.05 17.19 -4.90
CA ALA A 246 -1.19 17.91 -5.45
C ALA A 246 -0.85 19.38 -5.76
N GLY A 247 -0.16 20.08 -4.86
CA GLY A 247 0.31 21.44 -5.09
C GLY A 247 1.27 21.55 -6.29
N LYS A 248 2.21 20.60 -6.43
CA LYS A 248 3.09 20.54 -7.61
C LYS A 248 2.29 20.27 -8.90
N PHE A 249 1.30 19.37 -8.86
CA PHE A 249 0.44 19.09 -10.00
C PHE A 249 -0.32 20.36 -10.45
N GLN A 250 -0.92 21.09 -9.49
CA GLN A 250 -1.61 22.35 -9.78
C GLN A 250 -0.65 23.43 -10.30
N SER A 251 0.58 23.51 -9.77
CA SER A 251 1.59 24.48 -10.23
C SER A 251 2.06 24.23 -11.67
N LEU A 252 1.93 23.00 -12.17
CA LEU A 252 2.19 22.64 -13.56
C LEU A 252 0.97 22.90 -14.48
N GLY A 253 -0.12 23.49 -13.96
CA GLY A 253 -1.35 23.76 -14.70
C GLY A 253 -2.36 22.60 -14.68
N GLY A 254 -2.13 21.57 -13.88
CA GLY A 254 -3.10 20.51 -13.65
C GLY A 254 -4.29 21.00 -12.82
N GLU A 255 -5.46 20.42 -13.06
CA GLU A 255 -6.69 20.78 -12.35
C GLU A 255 -7.13 19.64 -11.42
N ILE A 256 -7.59 20.00 -10.21
CA ILE A 256 -8.15 19.03 -9.25
C ILE A 256 -9.55 19.49 -8.86
N LEU A 257 -10.51 18.59 -8.94
CA LEU A 257 -11.89 18.77 -8.48
C LEU A 257 -12.15 17.87 -7.27
N PHE A 258 -12.15 18.47 -6.08
CA PHE A 258 -12.46 17.79 -4.82
C PHE A 258 -13.97 17.71 -4.55
N ASN A 259 -14.37 16.95 -3.52
CA ASN A 259 -15.75 16.73 -3.10
C ASN A 259 -16.67 16.22 -4.21
N THR A 260 -16.09 15.56 -5.21
CA THR A 260 -16.80 15.15 -6.43
C THR A 260 -16.53 13.68 -6.74
N ALA A 261 -17.59 12.87 -6.69
CA ALA A 261 -17.50 11.46 -7.06
C ALA A 261 -17.79 11.28 -8.54
N VAL A 262 -16.96 10.50 -9.24
CA VAL A 262 -17.30 9.99 -10.58
C VAL A 262 -18.36 8.91 -10.41
N GLU A 263 -19.44 9.02 -11.15
CA GLU A 263 -20.58 8.09 -11.15
C GLU A 263 -20.51 7.11 -12.33
N LYS A 264 -19.98 7.56 -13.47
CA LYS A 264 -19.88 6.75 -14.68
C LYS A 264 -18.64 7.11 -15.50
N ILE A 265 -18.00 6.12 -16.09
CA ILE A 265 -17.01 6.27 -17.16
C ILE A 265 -17.72 5.97 -18.46
N GLU A 266 -17.86 6.99 -19.31
CA GLU A 266 -18.62 6.87 -20.57
C GLU A 266 -17.79 6.19 -21.64
N VAL A 267 -18.37 5.17 -22.24
CA VAL A 267 -17.77 4.37 -23.31
C VAL A 267 -18.69 4.40 -24.53
N LYS A 268 -18.11 4.68 -25.69
CA LYS A 268 -18.81 4.60 -26.99
C LYS A 268 -17.97 3.77 -27.95
N GLU A 269 -18.58 2.75 -28.53
CA GLU A 269 -17.91 1.85 -29.51
C GLU A 269 -16.56 1.28 -28.97
N GLY A 270 -16.53 0.92 -27.67
CA GLY A 270 -15.33 0.37 -27.02
C GLY A 270 -14.24 1.39 -26.68
N ILE A 271 -14.49 2.69 -26.86
CA ILE A 271 -13.54 3.79 -26.59
C ILE A 271 -14.10 4.65 -25.46
N VAL A 272 -13.25 5.03 -24.49
CA VAL A 272 -13.66 5.99 -23.46
C VAL A 272 -13.85 7.38 -24.07
N THR A 273 -14.90 8.09 -23.64
CA THR A 273 -15.23 9.43 -24.13
C THR A 273 -15.23 10.50 -23.03
N GLY A 274 -15.13 10.08 -21.77
CA GLY A 274 -15.11 10.97 -20.63
C GLY A 274 -15.73 10.34 -19.38
N VAL A 275 -16.09 11.18 -18.43
CA VAL A 275 -16.69 10.76 -17.17
C VAL A 275 -17.91 11.63 -16.81
N ARG A 276 -18.87 11.04 -16.08
CA ARG A 276 -19.96 11.79 -15.42
C ARG A 276 -19.71 11.85 -13.92
N ILE A 277 -19.95 13.00 -13.36
CA ILE A 277 -19.88 13.22 -11.92
C ILE A 277 -21.25 12.97 -11.29
N LYS A 278 -21.27 12.52 -10.06
CA LYS A 278 -22.48 12.20 -9.30
C LYS A 278 -23.40 13.45 -9.16
N GLY A 279 -24.65 13.29 -9.54
CA GLY A 279 -25.65 14.36 -9.49
C GLY A 279 -25.55 15.40 -10.61
N GLY A 280 -24.58 15.24 -11.54
CA GLY A 280 -24.43 16.08 -12.72
C GLY A 280 -24.94 15.40 -13.99
N THR A 281 -25.56 16.16 -14.89
CA THR A 281 -25.94 15.68 -16.23
C THR A 281 -24.82 15.86 -17.25
N THR A 282 -23.86 16.73 -16.95
CA THR A 282 -22.78 17.11 -17.87
C THR A 282 -21.72 16.02 -17.97
N LEU A 283 -21.34 15.68 -19.19
CA LEU A 283 -20.20 14.84 -19.51
C LEU A 283 -18.92 15.68 -19.49
N ILE A 284 -17.99 15.35 -18.64
CA ILE A 284 -16.61 15.86 -18.70
C ILE A 284 -15.89 15.02 -19.77
N LYS A 285 -15.71 15.56 -20.95
CA LYS A 285 -15.07 14.86 -22.07
C LYS A 285 -13.58 14.66 -21.82
N ALA A 286 -13.05 13.51 -22.22
CA ALA A 286 -11.64 13.18 -22.09
C ALA A 286 -11.18 12.26 -23.22
N ASP A 287 -9.99 12.52 -23.77
CA ASP A 287 -9.36 11.64 -24.76
C ASP A 287 -8.85 10.35 -24.10
N LYS A 288 -8.41 10.44 -22.85
CA LYS A 288 -7.91 9.32 -22.05
C LYS A 288 -8.41 9.41 -20.61
N VAL A 289 -8.64 8.25 -20.00
CA VAL A 289 -8.99 8.16 -18.59
C VAL A 289 -8.04 7.20 -17.88
N ILE A 290 -7.51 7.63 -16.73
CA ILE A 290 -6.82 6.74 -15.78
C ILE A 290 -7.73 6.58 -14.56
N THR A 291 -8.03 5.34 -14.17
CA THR A 291 -8.75 5.05 -12.94
C THR A 291 -7.78 4.49 -11.90
N THR A 292 -7.68 5.14 -10.75
CA THR A 292 -6.78 4.73 -9.64
C THR A 292 -7.53 4.21 -8.43
N ILE A 293 -8.84 4.07 -8.55
CA ILE A 293 -9.73 3.50 -7.53
C ILE A 293 -9.76 1.97 -7.61
N ASP A 294 -10.49 1.34 -6.70
CA ASP A 294 -10.68 -0.11 -6.69
C ASP A 294 -11.12 -0.65 -8.06
N PRO A 295 -10.46 -1.70 -8.62
CA PRO A 295 -10.74 -2.19 -9.97
C PRO A 295 -12.15 -2.78 -10.13
N MET A 296 -12.72 -3.36 -9.06
CA MET A 296 -14.09 -3.87 -9.10
C MET A 296 -15.09 -2.72 -9.19
N LEU A 297 -14.85 -1.65 -8.41
CA LEU A 297 -15.65 -0.43 -8.48
C LEU A 297 -15.52 0.23 -9.86
N ALA A 298 -14.29 0.41 -10.34
CA ALA A 298 -14.01 1.09 -11.59
C ALA A 298 -14.62 0.36 -12.78
N MET A 299 -14.34 -0.93 -12.94
CA MET A 299 -14.73 -1.68 -14.14
C MET A 299 -16.19 -2.14 -14.08
N ARG A 300 -16.60 -2.81 -13.00
CA ARG A 300 -17.94 -3.39 -12.92
C ARG A 300 -19.04 -2.33 -12.74
N ARG A 301 -18.72 -1.24 -12.03
CA ARG A 301 -19.71 -0.25 -11.62
C ARG A 301 -19.68 1.04 -12.41
N LEU A 302 -18.47 1.61 -12.67
CA LEU A 302 -18.38 2.87 -13.39
C LEU A 302 -18.34 2.68 -14.92
N VAL A 303 -17.66 1.65 -15.40
CA VAL A 303 -17.64 1.29 -16.84
C VAL A 303 -18.91 0.52 -17.20
N GLY A 304 -19.31 -0.45 -16.37
CA GLY A 304 -20.44 -1.35 -16.59
C GLY A 304 -20.07 -2.59 -17.40
N ASP A 305 -20.69 -3.72 -17.03
CA ASP A 305 -20.39 -5.03 -17.61
C ASP A 305 -20.68 -5.08 -19.12
N ASP A 306 -21.65 -4.33 -19.62
CA ASP A 306 -22.02 -4.25 -21.05
C ASP A 306 -20.87 -3.71 -21.95
N ASN A 307 -19.92 -2.99 -21.35
CA ASN A 307 -18.76 -2.44 -22.05
C ASN A 307 -17.49 -3.31 -21.93
N LEU A 308 -17.59 -4.48 -21.29
CA LEU A 308 -16.47 -5.36 -20.99
C LEU A 308 -16.63 -6.74 -21.63
N PRO A 309 -15.56 -7.32 -22.20
CA PRO A 309 -15.60 -8.71 -22.64
C PRO A 309 -15.85 -9.67 -21.47
N GLN A 310 -16.62 -10.72 -21.70
CA GLN A 310 -16.95 -11.73 -20.67
C GLN A 310 -15.71 -12.36 -20.02
N GLU A 311 -14.65 -12.58 -20.80
CA GLU A 311 -13.37 -13.10 -20.27
C GLU A 311 -12.76 -12.15 -19.22
N TYR A 312 -12.84 -10.84 -19.47
CA TYR A 312 -12.32 -9.84 -18.52
C TYR A 312 -13.19 -9.76 -17.26
N ILE A 313 -14.51 -9.85 -17.40
CA ILE A 313 -15.45 -9.92 -16.27
C ILE A 313 -15.13 -11.14 -15.40
N THR A 314 -15.00 -12.32 -16.02
CA THR A 314 -14.63 -13.56 -15.32
C THR A 314 -13.27 -13.43 -14.62
N LYS A 315 -12.30 -12.75 -15.22
CA LYS A 315 -10.99 -12.47 -14.61
C LYS A 315 -11.12 -11.55 -13.41
N LEU A 316 -11.96 -10.52 -13.47
CA LEU A 316 -12.27 -9.65 -12.34
C LEU A 316 -12.90 -10.44 -11.19
N GLU A 317 -13.92 -11.25 -11.46
CA GLU A 317 -14.65 -12.06 -10.47
C GLU A 317 -13.74 -13.05 -9.74
N ASN A 318 -12.81 -13.66 -10.46
CA ASN A 318 -11.82 -14.59 -9.91
C ASN A 318 -10.64 -13.89 -9.20
N THR A 319 -10.60 -12.56 -9.23
CA THR A 319 -9.52 -11.81 -8.58
C THR A 319 -9.77 -11.69 -7.09
N ILE A 320 -8.87 -12.24 -6.31
CA ILE A 320 -8.87 -12.10 -4.84
C ILE A 320 -8.28 -10.73 -4.50
N MET A 321 -9.09 -9.89 -3.89
CA MET A 321 -8.65 -8.59 -3.37
C MET A 321 -7.87 -8.80 -2.07
N SER A 322 -6.98 -7.85 -1.75
CA SER A 322 -6.23 -7.93 -0.50
C SER A 322 -7.15 -7.84 0.72
N PRO A 323 -6.73 -8.37 1.86
CA PRO A 323 -7.47 -8.21 3.10
C PRO A 323 -7.71 -6.73 3.45
N SER A 324 -8.72 -6.53 4.30
CA SER A 324 -8.92 -5.28 5.02
C SER A 324 -8.09 -5.25 6.30
N SER A 325 -8.18 -4.18 7.06
CA SER A 325 -7.49 -3.98 8.33
C SER A 325 -8.46 -3.55 9.43
N PHE A 326 -8.05 -3.80 10.66
CA PHE A 326 -8.68 -3.23 11.85
C PHE A 326 -7.62 -2.39 12.58
N ASN A 327 -7.89 -1.10 12.78
CA ASN A 327 -6.95 -0.18 13.38
C ASN A 327 -7.56 0.49 14.61
N VAL A 328 -6.72 0.63 15.66
CA VAL A 328 -7.03 1.39 16.85
C VAL A 328 -6.02 2.53 16.96
N ALA A 329 -6.48 3.75 16.86
CA ALA A 329 -5.69 4.96 17.02
C ALA A 329 -5.93 5.55 18.41
N LEU A 330 -4.87 5.78 19.17
CA LEU A 330 -4.89 6.21 20.56
C LEU A 330 -4.11 7.51 20.72
N GLY A 331 -4.75 8.54 21.28
CA GLY A 331 -4.07 9.70 21.83
C GLY A 331 -3.80 9.46 23.31
N LEU A 332 -2.57 9.66 23.73
CA LEU A 332 -2.13 9.40 25.11
C LEU A 332 -1.80 10.71 25.83
N ASP A 333 -1.98 10.73 27.15
CA ASP A 333 -1.57 11.85 27.96
C ASP A 333 -0.05 11.97 28.09
N ASP A 334 0.42 13.09 28.62
CA ASP A 334 1.83 13.42 28.72
C ASP A 334 2.54 12.76 29.93
N ARG A 335 1.81 12.00 30.78
CA ARG A 335 2.38 11.28 31.93
C ARG A 335 3.21 10.07 31.48
N ILE A 336 2.96 9.55 30.26
CA ILE A 336 3.73 8.46 29.69
C ILE A 336 4.93 9.01 28.91
N ASP A 337 6.11 8.54 29.24
CA ASP A 337 7.34 8.85 28.50
C ASP A 337 7.58 7.80 27.41
N MET A 338 7.03 8.07 26.21
CA MET A 338 7.14 7.16 25.07
C MET A 338 8.60 6.89 24.63
N LYS A 339 9.54 7.80 24.93
CA LYS A 339 10.96 7.64 24.55
C LYS A 339 11.66 6.54 25.35
N LYS A 340 11.15 6.20 26.54
CA LYS A 340 11.71 5.14 27.40
C LYS A 340 11.22 3.74 27.02
N LEU A 341 10.26 3.61 26.10
CA LEU A 341 9.59 2.34 25.81
C LEU A 341 10.25 1.51 24.69
N ASP A 342 11.42 1.94 24.18
CA ASP A 342 12.14 1.25 23.10
C ASP A 342 11.22 0.96 21.88
N LEU A 343 10.46 1.98 21.46
CA LEU A 343 9.51 1.93 20.34
C LEU A 343 9.96 2.74 19.12
N ASP A 344 11.21 3.25 19.10
CA ASP A 344 11.77 4.00 17.96
C ASP A 344 12.13 3.05 16.79
N TYR A 345 11.16 2.24 16.42
CA TYR A 345 11.16 1.41 15.22
C TYR A 345 9.98 1.80 14.34
N PRO A 346 10.17 1.84 13.02
CA PRO A 346 9.03 1.99 12.10
C PRO A 346 7.90 0.99 12.39
N TYR A 347 8.28 -0.22 12.74
CA TYR A 347 7.35 -1.29 13.07
C TYR A 347 7.73 -1.99 14.37
N ASN A 348 6.82 -1.99 15.34
CA ASN A 348 6.84 -2.86 16.50
C ASN A 348 5.76 -3.92 16.29
N VAL A 349 6.15 -5.13 15.96
CA VAL A 349 5.23 -6.19 15.53
C VAL A 349 5.22 -7.32 16.55
N VAL A 350 4.05 -7.79 16.92
CA VAL A 350 3.86 -9.01 17.71
C VAL A 350 2.86 -9.93 17.03
N SER A 351 3.17 -11.21 17.01
CA SER A 351 2.21 -12.24 16.61
C SER A 351 2.46 -13.52 17.39
N THR A 352 1.49 -14.40 17.39
CA THR A 352 1.70 -15.82 17.70
C THR A 352 2.61 -16.46 16.65
N GLY A 353 3.20 -17.65 16.96
CA GLY A 353 4.26 -18.28 16.19
C GLY A 353 3.89 -18.74 14.76
N LEU A 354 4.68 -19.65 14.22
CA LEU A 354 4.53 -20.15 12.85
C LEU A 354 3.11 -20.65 12.52
N GLY A 355 2.68 -20.38 11.28
CA GLY A 355 1.35 -20.73 10.80
C GLY A 355 0.24 -19.72 11.14
N THR A 356 0.54 -18.70 11.97
CA THR A 356 -0.45 -17.64 12.30
C THR A 356 -0.94 -16.92 11.04
N SER A 357 -0.03 -16.48 10.18
CA SER A 357 -0.41 -15.77 8.95
C SER A 357 -1.29 -16.62 8.04
N GLU A 358 -1.02 -17.94 7.94
CA GLU A 358 -1.81 -18.87 7.16
C GLU A 358 -3.22 -19.05 7.75
N LYS A 359 -3.32 -19.28 9.07
CA LYS A 359 -4.62 -19.42 9.76
C LYS A 359 -5.48 -18.17 9.60
N LEU A 360 -4.90 -17.00 9.80
CA LEU A 360 -5.60 -15.72 9.65
C LEU A 360 -6.06 -15.49 8.20
N PHE A 361 -5.21 -15.82 7.22
CA PHE A 361 -5.55 -15.65 5.80
C PHE A 361 -6.61 -16.66 5.34
N ASN A 362 -6.58 -17.91 5.82
CA ASN A 362 -7.62 -18.89 5.54
C ASN A 362 -8.96 -18.45 6.11
N ALA A 363 -8.99 -17.91 7.32
CA ALA A 363 -10.20 -17.32 7.90
C ALA A 363 -10.72 -16.13 7.06
N PHE A 364 -9.82 -15.26 6.61
CA PHE A 364 -10.18 -14.15 5.69
C PHE A 364 -10.82 -14.67 4.40
N LEU A 365 -10.26 -15.71 3.75
CA LEU A 365 -10.83 -16.29 2.55
C LEU A 365 -12.20 -16.92 2.79
N ALA A 366 -12.44 -17.43 4.00
CA ALA A 366 -13.74 -17.93 4.42
C ALA A 366 -14.74 -16.83 4.83
N GLY A 367 -14.35 -15.55 4.66
CA GLY A 367 -15.19 -14.41 5.02
C GLY A 367 -15.23 -14.10 6.51
N ASN A 368 -14.30 -14.64 7.31
CA ASN A 368 -14.22 -14.46 8.76
C ASN A 368 -12.95 -13.73 9.16
N HIS A 369 -12.80 -13.45 10.46
CA HIS A 369 -11.51 -13.13 11.05
C HIS A 369 -11.03 -14.32 11.88
N GLY A 370 -9.77 -14.68 11.80
CA GLY A 370 -9.17 -15.79 12.56
C GLY A 370 -8.57 -15.36 13.90
N PHE A 371 -8.80 -14.13 14.34
CA PHE A 371 -8.16 -13.56 15.54
C PHE A 371 -8.71 -14.14 16.84
N SER A 372 -7.80 -14.53 17.72
CA SER A 372 -8.05 -14.98 19.09
C SER A 372 -6.83 -14.72 19.97
N LYS A 373 -6.92 -15.02 21.27
CA LYS A 373 -5.75 -14.94 22.18
C LYS A 373 -4.60 -15.86 21.76
N ASP A 374 -4.89 -16.95 21.04
CA ASP A 374 -3.92 -17.95 20.61
C ASP A 374 -3.55 -17.83 19.12
N CYS A 375 -4.14 -16.85 18.42
CA CYS A 375 -3.87 -16.58 17.00
C CYS A 375 -4.06 -15.09 16.71
N PHE A 376 -2.98 -14.32 16.75
CA PHE A 376 -3.05 -12.88 16.51
C PHE A 376 -1.80 -12.35 15.83
N HIS A 377 -1.97 -11.21 15.19
CA HIS A 377 -0.90 -10.36 14.63
C HIS A 377 -1.29 -8.91 14.85
N ALA A 378 -0.39 -8.13 15.41
CA ALA A 378 -0.56 -6.69 15.60
C ALA A 378 0.76 -5.94 15.36
N ALA A 379 0.65 -4.77 14.75
CA ALA A 379 1.74 -3.80 14.63
C ALA A 379 1.40 -2.55 15.44
N VAL A 380 2.35 -2.11 16.26
CA VAL A 380 2.25 -0.89 17.07
C VAL A 380 3.18 0.16 16.50
N ILE A 381 2.63 1.32 16.18
CA ILE A 381 3.31 2.41 15.51
C ILE A 381 3.16 3.68 16.34
N CYS A 382 4.27 4.39 16.55
CA CYS A 382 4.33 5.56 17.40
C CYS A 382 4.85 6.78 16.61
N PRO A 383 4.01 7.44 15.79
CA PRO A 383 4.45 8.56 14.95
C PRO A 383 5.03 9.73 15.74
N SER A 384 4.51 9.96 16.95
CA SER A 384 4.95 11.05 17.82
C SER A 384 6.43 11.01 18.17
N LEU A 385 7.06 9.83 18.21
CA LEU A 385 8.51 9.69 18.41
C LEU A 385 9.36 10.34 17.31
N THR A 386 8.78 10.57 16.13
CA THR A 386 9.46 11.25 15.02
C THR A 386 8.94 12.68 14.85
N THR A 387 7.63 12.88 14.88
CA THR A 387 7.01 14.20 14.63
C THR A 387 7.18 15.17 15.80
N GLY A 388 7.52 14.67 17.00
CA GLY A 388 7.56 15.48 18.22
C GLY A 388 6.19 16.04 18.66
N ALA A 389 5.10 15.56 18.04
CA ALA A 389 3.74 15.96 18.40
C ALA A 389 3.26 15.24 19.68
N LYS A 390 2.01 15.52 20.10
CA LYS A 390 1.36 14.79 21.20
C LYS A 390 1.46 13.28 21.02
N ASN A 391 1.61 12.55 22.11
CA ASN A 391 1.77 11.11 22.09
C ASN A 391 0.61 10.39 21.39
N THR A 392 0.91 9.70 20.30
CA THR A 392 -0.05 8.90 19.56
C THR A 392 0.48 7.50 19.30
N VAL A 393 -0.42 6.53 19.35
CA VAL A 393 -0.16 5.12 19.05
C VAL A 393 -1.21 4.63 18.08
N THR A 394 -0.79 3.97 17.01
CA THR A 394 -1.70 3.23 16.13
C THR A 394 -1.41 1.74 16.24
N ILE A 395 -2.42 0.97 16.63
CA ILE A 395 -2.36 -0.50 16.66
C ILE A 395 -3.08 -1.00 15.42
N ARG A 396 -2.35 -1.67 14.54
CA ARG A 396 -2.87 -2.21 13.27
C ARG A 396 -2.90 -3.72 13.30
N SER A 397 -3.99 -4.30 12.83
CA SER A 397 -4.17 -5.73 12.67
C SER A 397 -4.68 -6.07 11.28
N THR A 398 -4.07 -7.07 10.64
CA THR A 398 -4.40 -7.58 9.29
C THR A 398 -4.07 -9.08 9.28
N PRO A 399 -4.81 -9.94 8.59
CA PRO A 399 -5.90 -9.71 7.64
C PRO A 399 -7.29 -9.69 8.30
N TRP A 400 -8.20 -8.86 7.78
CA TRP A 400 -9.61 -8.84 8.17
C TRP A 400 -10.52 -8.92 6.94
N ALA A 401 -11.62 -9.67 7.06
CA ALA A 401 -12.69 -9.70 6.06
C ALA A 401 -13.67 -8.55 6.28
N LEU A 402 -14.31 -8.09 5.20
CA LEU A 402 -15.38 -7.09 5.29
C LEU A 402 -16.70 -7.71 5.79
N ASN A 403 -16.90 -9.01 5.50
CA ASN A 403 -18.13 -9.72 5.80
C ASN A 403 -18.52 -9.57 7.28
N GLY A 404 -19.79 -9.38 7.52
CA GLY A 404 -20.34 -9.10 8.84
C GLY A 404 -20.20 -7.66 9.31
N TRP A 405 -19.09 -6.97 9.02
CA TRP A 405 -18.86 -5.60 9.46
C TRP A 405 -19.77 -4.59 8.77
N LYS A 406 -19.99 -4.76 7.46
CA LYS A 406 -20.86 -3.89 6.68
C LYS A 406 -22.31 -4.12 7.07
N GLU A 407 -22.75 -5.35 7.10
CA GLU A 407 -24.11 -5.75 7.47
C GLU A 407 -24.46 -5.27 8.88
N LEU A 408 -23.61 -5.56 9.88
CA LEU A 408 -23.82 -5.08 11.25
C LEU A 408 -23.96 -3.56 11.31
N ARG A 409 -23.12 -2.85 10.57
CA ARG A 409 -23.15 -1.38 10.57
C ARG A 409 -24.43 -0.82 9.97
N GLU A 410 -25.00 -1.48 8.97
CA GLU A 410 -26.20 -1.06 8.24
C GLU A 410 -27.50 -1.53 8.93
N THR A 411 -27.49 -2.70 9.58
CA THR A 411 -28.70 -3.34 10.14
C THR A 411 -28.79 -3.29 11.66
N ASP A 412 -27.64 -3.29 12.38
CA ASP A 412 -27.57 -3.28 13.84
C ASP A 412 -26.36 -2.48 14.32
N TYR A 413 -26.52 -1.17 14.37
CA TYR A 413 -25.42 -0.26 14.69
C TYR A 413 -24.91 -0.40 16.14
N GLU A 414 -25.78 -0.77 17.11
CA GLU A 414 -25.36 -1.00 18.49
C GLU A 414 -24.51 -2.27 18.64
N LYS A 415 -24.87 -3.33 17.96
CA LYS A 415 -24.05 -4.55 17.91
C LYS A 415 -22.72 -4.29 17.17
N TYR A 416 -22.76 -3.50 16.09
CA TYR A 416 -21.54 -3.06 15.42
C TYR A 416 -20.61 -2.31 16.37
N ARG A 417 -21.13 -1.39 17.20
CA ARG A 417 -20.34 -0.67 18.20
C ARG A 417 -19.75 -1.60 19.24
N THR A 418 -20.53 -2.53 19.74
CA THR A 418 -20.11 -3.51 20.75
C THR A 418 -18.96 -4.40 20.23
N GLU A 419 -19.11 -4.97 19.04
CA GLU A 419 -18.05 -5.79 18.43
C GLU A 419 -16.78 -4.95 18.12
N LYS A 420 -16.95 -3.73 17.65
CA LYS A 420 -15.87 -2.79 17.38
C LYS A 420 -15.07 -2.49 18.65
N GLU A 421 -15.71 -2.20 19.76
CA GLU A 421 -15.05 -1.94 21.05
C GLU A 421 -14.36 -3.19 21.60
N LYS A 422 -15.01 -4.34 21.56
CA LYS A 422 -14.46 -5.63 21.99
C LYS A 422 -13.11 -5.93 21.30
N TRP A 423 -13.03 -5.76 19.97
CA TRP A 423 -11.80 -6.00 19.22
C TRP A 423 -10.75 -4.91 19.44
N ALA A 424 -11.17 -3.68 19.67
CA ALA A 424 -10.26 -2.62 20.06
C ALA A 424 -9.61 -2.91 21.41
N ASP A 425 -10.39 -3.31 22.41
CA ASP A 425 -9.89 -3.64 23.74
C ASP A 425 -8.96 -4.87 23.72
N PHE A 426 -9.23 -5.84 22.84
CA PHE A 426 -8.34 -6.99 22.60
C PHE A 426 -6.97 -6.51 22.07
N LEU A 427 -6.95 -5.66 21.05
CA LEU A 427 -5.71 -5.14 20.46
C LEU A 427 -4.97 -4.19 21.42
N ILE A 428 -5.68 -3.37 22.19
CA ILE A 428 -5.10 -2.53 23.24
C ILE A 428 -4.44 -3.42 24.31
N GLY A 429 -5.08 -4.52 24.71
CA GLY A 429 -4.52 -5.48 25.65
C GLY A 429 -3.23 -6.14 25.14
N ILE A 430 -3.15 -6.44 23.83
CA ILE A 430 -1.91 -6.94 23.21
C ILE A 430 -0.82 -5.87 23.26
N ALA A 431 -1.12 -4.63 22.87
CA ALA A 431 -0.15 -3.54 22.89
C ALA A 431 0.34 -3.25 24.32
N GLU A 432 -0.57 -3.28 25.30
CA GLU A 432 -0.26 -3.09 26.72
C GLU A 432 0.67 -4.19 27.25
N LYS A 433 0.37 -5.44 26.95
CA LYS A 433 1.14 -6.60 27.42
C LYS A 433 2.57 -6.63 26.87
N TYR A 434 2.76 -6.28 25.59
CA TYR A 434 4.02 -6.55 24.90
C TYR A 434 4.87 -5.30 24.62
N PHE A 435 4.29 -4.11 24.65
CA PHE A 435 5.00 -2.89 24.21
C PHE A 435 4.87 -1.70 25.17
N ILE A 436 3.68 -1.43 25.69
CA ILE A 436 3.38 -0.19 26.41
C ILE A 436 2.69 -0.52 27.74
N PRO A 437 3.44 -0.82 28.79
CA PRO A 437 2.86 -1.11 30.11
C PRO A 437 1.89 0.00 30.55
N ASP A 438 0.78 -0.38 31.19
CA ASP A 438 -0.26 0.52 31.68
C ASP A 438 -0.92 1.40 30.61
N LEU A 439 -0.84 1.02 29.33
CA LEU A 439 -1.37 1.78 28.19
C LEU A 439 -2.79 2.33 28.45
N LYS A 440 -3.68 1.50 28.96
CA LYS A 440 -5.09 1.86 29.19
C LYS A 440 -5.26 3.07 30.10
N LYS A 441 -4.36 3.28 31.09
CA LYS A 441 -4.41 4.39 32.04
C LYS A 441 -4.07 5.75 31.39
N HIS A 442 -3.44 5.72 30.22
CA HIS A 442 -2.95 6.91 29.52
C HIS A 442 -3.81 7.29 28.32
N ILE A 443 -4.85 6.51 27.98
CA ILE A 443 -5.70 6.78 26.81
C ILE A 443 -6.61 7.99 27.09
N VAL A 444 -6.48 9.03 26.28
CA VAL A 444 -7.31 10.23 26.31
C VAL A 444 -8.28 10.24 25.12
N VAL A 445 -7.79 9.81 23.96
CA VAL A 445 -8.59 9.72 22.73
C VAL A 445 -8.46 8.33 22.13
N LYS A 446 -9.59 7.77 21.72
CA LYS A 446 -9.65 6.50 20.98
C LYS A 446 -10.43 6.68 19.69
N ASP A 447 -9.85 6.24 18.58
CA ASP A 447 -10.53 6.12 17.29
C ASP A 447 -10.31 4.74 16.70
N ILE A 448 -11.35 4.16 16.07
CA ILE A 448 -11.31 2.80 15.61
C ILE A 448 -11.78 2.73 14.16
N ALA A 449 -10.93 2.21 13.28
CA ALA A 449 -11.28 1.92 11.89
C ALA A 449 -11.45 0.40 11.71
N THR A 450 -12.64 0.00 11.29
CA THR A 450 -13.00 -1.38 10.95
C THR A 450 -12.93 -1.60 9.44
N PRO A 451 -13.05 -2.85 8.94
CA PRO A 451 -13.20 -3.10 7.50
C PRO A 451 -14.33 -2.28 6.84
N ALA A 452 -15.45 -2.06 7.53
CA ALA A 452 -16.54 -1.20 7.03
C ALA A 452 -16.12 0.29 6.92
N THR A 453 -15.19 0.74 7.78
CA THR A 453 -14.63 2.09 7.67
C THR A 453 -13.82 2.23 6.40
N TYR A 454 -12.96 1.25 6.09
CA TYR A 454 -12.16 1.23 4.87
C TYR A 454 -13.03 1.16 3.61
N ALA A 455 -14.02 0.27 3.57
CA ALA A 455 -14.95 0.15 2.45
C ALA A 455 -15.69 1.47 2.17
N ARG A 456 -16.21 2.13 3.22
CA ARG A 456 -16.90 3.42 3.10
C ARG A 456 -15.97 4.54 2.62
N PHE A 457 -14.76 4.61 3.18
CA PHE A 457 -13.80 5.66 2.88
C PHE A 457 -13.30 5.56 1.43
N SER A 458 -12.90 4.38 0.98
CA SER A 458 -12.37 4.16 -0.37
C SER A 458 -13.47 3.99 -1.43
N GLY A 459 -14.63 3.48 -1.06
CA GLY A 459 -15.65 2.97 -1.96
C GLY A 459 -15.36 1.54 -2.45
N SER A 460 -14.29 0.89 -1.97
CA SER A 460 -13.98 -0.50 -2.31
C SER A 460 -15.08 -1.45 -1.85
N PRO A 461 -15.61 -2.30 -2.73
CA PRO A 461 -16.63 -3.28 -2.35
C PRO A 461 -16.15 -4.31 -1.32
N THR A 462 -14.86 -4.49 -1.19
CA THR A 462 -14.23 -5.49 -0.31
C THR A 462 -13.51 -4.87 0.89
N GLY A 463 -13.41 -3.53 0.95
CA GLY A 463 -12.65 -2.84 1.99
C GLY A 463 -11.15 -3.11 1.94
N SER A 464 -10.64 -3.61 0.81
CA SER A 464 -9.22 -3.94 0.64
C SER A 464 -8.32 -2.72 0.87
N ILE A 465 -7.16 -2.95 1.50
CA ILE A 465 -6.19 -1.86 1.79
C ILE A 465 -5.06 -1.79 0.77
N TYR A 466 -4.89 -2.81 -0.08
CA TYR A 466 -3.84 -2.92 -1.08
C TYR A 466 -4.34 -3.32 -2.46
N ASP A 467 -5.62 -3.15 -2.77
CA ASP A 467 -6.26 -3.61 -4.01
C ASP A 467 -6.10 -5.14 -4.20
N ILE A 468 -5.48 -5.59 -5.29
CA ILE A 468 -5.33 -7.00 -5.66
C ILE A 468 -4.30 -7.69 -4.76
N ALA A 469 -4.64 -8.82 -4.15
CA ALA A 469 -3.74 -9.58 -3.29
C ALA A 469 -2.45 -10.04 -4.00
N SER A 470 -1.34 -10.07 -3.26
CA SER A 470 -0.01 -10.46 -3.77
C SER A 470 0.18 -11.96 -3.94
N LEU A 471 -0.86 -12.67 -4.33
CA LEU A 471 -0.82 -14.11 -4.53
C LEU A 471 0.04 -14.48 -5.75
N VAL A 472 0.73 -15.63 -5.66
CA VAL A 472 1.47 -16.21 -6.79
C VAL A 472 0.56 -16.53 -7.98
N THR A 473 -0.70 -16.82 -7.71
CA THR A 473 -1.73 -17.07 -8.73
C THR A 473 -2.22 -15.81 -9.43
N GLN A 474 -1.85 -14.63 -8.96
CA GLN A 474 -2.28 -13.31 -9.45
C GLN A 474 -1.10 -12.41 -9.82
N PHE A 475 0.04 -12.99 -10.19
CA PHE A 475 1.23 -12.24 -10.58
C PHE A 475 1.50 -12.35 -12.09
N GLY A 476 2.12 -11.33 -12.67
CA GLY A 476 2.48 -11.26 -14.09
C GLY A 476 1.27 -11.29 -15.01
N PRO A 477 1.24 -12.14 -16.05
CA PRO A 477 0.12 -12.23 -17.00
C PRO A 477 -1.22 -12.64 -16.39
N LYS A 478 -1.18 -13.25 -15.20
CA LYS A 478 -2.38 -13.64 -14.46
C LYS A 478 -3.08 -12.46 -13.76
N ARG A 479 -2.37 -11.35 -13.55
CA ARG A 479 -2.92 -10.14 -12.95
C ARG A 479 -3.83 -9.39 -13.91
N ILE A 480 -4.77 -8.61 -13.40
CA ILE A 480 -5.57 -7.67 -14.20
C ILE A 480 -4.61 -6.70 -14.91
N PRO A 481 -4.73 -6.52 -16.24
CA PRO A 481 -3.82 -5.69 -17.00
C PRO A 481 -4.00 -4.20 -16.70
N MET A 482 -2.94 -3.41 -16.88
CA MET A 482 -2.98 -1.95 -16.75
C MET A 482 -3.73 -1.29 -17.91
N LYS A 483 -3.61 -1.84 -19.12
CA LYS A 483 -4.42 -1.47 -20.27
C LYS A 483 -5.71 -2.27 -20.22
N THR A 484 -6.83 -1.60 -20.02
CA THR A 484 -8.13 -2.27 -19.96
C THR A 484 -8.62 -2.69 -21.36
N PRO A 485 -9.66 -3.51 -21.46
CA PRO A 485 -10.30 -3.80 -22.76
C PRO A 485 -10.92 -2.57 -23.44
N VAL A 486 -11.27 -1.54 -22.66
CA VAL A 486 -11.78 -0.28 -23.19
C VAL A 486 -10.61 0.57 -23.68
N GLN A 487 -10.64 0.97 -24.93
CA GLN A 487 -9.59 1.78 -25.53
C GLN A 487 -9.46 3.12 -24.80
N ASN A 488 -8.22 3.57 -24.55
CA ASN A 488 -7.87 4.80 -23.83
C ASN A 488 -8.27 4.84 -22.35
N LEU A 489 -8.66 3.70 -21.77
CA LEU A 489 -8.89 3.55 -20.34
C LEU A 489 -7.79 2.70 -19.70
N TYR A 490 -7.15 3.23 -18.64
CA TYR A 490 -6.00 2.63 -17.99
C TYR A 490 -6.17 2.53 -16.48
N GLN A 491 -5.42 1.61 -15.84
CA GLN A 491 -5.39 1.44 -14.39
C GLN A 491 -3.99 1.04 -13.89
N PRO A 492 -3.35 1.81 -12.98
CA PRO A 492 -2.00 1.53 -12.50
C PRO A 492 -2.00 0.44 -11.40
N LYS A 493 -2.17 -0.83 -11.77
CA LYS A 493 -2.28 -1.97 -10.85
C LYS A 493 -1.04 -2.87 -10.86
N PHE A 494 0.14 -2.30 -10.54
CA PHE A 494 1.41 -3.05 -10.55
C PHE A 494 1.59 -3.94 -9.32
N ALA A 495 1.63 -3.34 -8.13
CA ALA A 495 1.81 -4.01 -6.85
C ALA A 495 1.16 -3.17 -5.74
N HIS A 496 1.18 -3.66 -4.51
CA HIS A 496 0.68 -2.90 -3.36
C HIS A 496 1.81 -2.22 -2.58
N GLY A 497 1.40 -1.40 -1.62
CA GLY A 497 2.28 -0.52 -0.86
C GLY A 497 2.73 0.69 -1.66
N LEU A 498 3.43 1.58 -0.98
CA LEU A 498 3.79 2.87 -1.55
C LEU A 498 4.71 2.74 -2.78
N TYR A 499 5.71 1.85 -2.71
CA TYR A 499 6.60 1.58 -3.84
C TYR A 499 5.82 1.07 -5.07
N GLY A 500 4.95 0.08 -4.89
CA GLY A 500 4.14 -0.46 -5.97
C GLY A 500 3.16 0.57 -6.56
N THR A 501 2.62 1.45 -5.73
CA THR A 501 1.76 2.57 -6.15
C THR A 501 2.50 3.52 -7.09
N MET A 502 3.73 3.93 -6.71
CA MET A 502 4.55 4.83 -7.50
C MET A 502 5.04 4.17 -8.79
N MET A 503 5.51 2.92 -8.72
CA MET A 503 5.95 2.16 -9.90
C MET A 503 4.79 1.85 -10.85
N GLY A 504 3.59 1.61 -10.34
CA GLY A 504 2.39 1.45 -11.15
C GLY A 504 2.05 2.72 -11.95
N ALA A 505 2.21 3.89 -11.33
CA ALA A 505 2.02 5.17 -12.00
C ALA A 505 3.05 5.38 -13.12
N VAL A 506 4.35 5.10 -12.85
CA VAL A 506 5.41 5.15 -13.87
C VAL A 506 5.06 4.26 -15.05
N GLN A 507 4.69 3.01 -14.80
CA GLN A 507 4.41 2.03 -15.87
C GLN A 507 3.18 2.40 -16.70
N VAL A 508 2.14 2.95 -16.08
CA VAL A 508 0.94 3.38 -16.82
C VAL A 508 1.24 4.59 -17.71
N VAL A 509 2.00 5.57 -17.22
CA VAL A 509 2.35 6.74 -18.02
C VAL A 509 3.29 6.36 -19.17
N ASP A 510 4.27 5.49 -18.93
CA ASP A 510 5.12 4.94 -19.99
C ASP A 510 4.31 4.19 -21.06
N LEU A 511 3.29 3.43 -20.62
CA LEU A 511 2.36 2.73 -21.49
C LEU A 511 1.58 3.68 -22.39
N ILE A 512 1.06 4.77 -21.82
CA ILE A 512 0.27 5.78 -22.56
C ILE A 512 1.14 6.55 -23.54
N LEU A 513 2.38 6.87 -23.18
CA LEU A 513 3.34 7.59 -24.00
C LEU A 513 4.00 6.71 -25.08
N GLU A 514 3.63 5.41 -25.13
CA GLU A 514 4.25 4.41 -26.03
C GLU A 514 5.78 4.43 -26.00
N ARG A 515 6.35 4.84 -24.85
CA ARG A 515 7.79 4.89 -24.71
C ARG A 515 8.33 3.47 -24.73
N LYS A 516 9.02 3.16 -25.81
CA LYS A 516 9.85 1.97 -25.85
C LYS A 516 10.97 2.21 -24.86
N PHE A 517 11.05 1.40 -23.83
CA PHE A 517 12.21 1.34 -22.95
C PHE A 517 13.44 1.04 -23.80
N ASN A 518 14.03 2.06 -24.40
CA ASN A 518 15.31 1.93 -25.05
C ASN A 518 16.37 1.84 -23.95
N ASN A 519 17.08 0.74 -23.90
CA ASN A 519 18.27 0.51 -23.10
C ASN A 519 18.12 0.39 -21.58
N GLY A 520 16.95 -0.04 -21.07
CA GLY A 520 16.80 -0.30 -19.63
C GLY A 520 16.52 0.95 -18.77
N ASN A 521 16.45 2.12 -19.38
CA ASN A 521 16.10 3.35 -18.68
C ASN A 521 14.59 3.57 -18.74
N SER A 522 13.89 3.33 -17.63
CA SER A 522 12.57 3.91 -17.42
C SER A 522 12.74 5.43 -17.24
N LEU A 523 11.66 6.19 -17.43
CA LEU A 523 11.59 7.63 -17.05
C LEU A 523 12.22 7.94 -15.69
N TYR A 524 12.50 6.94 -14.91
CA TYR A 524 12.64 6.99 -13.49
C TYR A 524 13.91 6.27 -12.96
N ILE A 525 14.63 5.54 -13.78
CA ILE A 525 15.92 4.97 -13.35
C ILE A 525 17.01 5.97 -13.76
N PRO A 526 17.60 6.71 -12.81
CA PRO A 526 18.79 7.49 -13.12
C PRO A 526 19.86 6.55 -13.67
N PRO A 527 20.73 7.02 -14.59
CA PRO A 527 21.88 6.23 -15.02
C PRO A 527 22.65 5.81 -13.77
N GLU A 528 23.09 4.55 -13.73
CA GLU A 528 23.99 4.08 -12.67
C GLU A 528 25.19 5.03 -12.62
N LYS A 529 25.35 5.75 -11.49
CA LYS A 529 26.55 6.50 -11.17
C LYS A 529 27.63 5.53 -10.71
#